data_561cf07bdcd551b791cba7baeb797907
#
_entry.id   561cf07bdcd551b791cba7baeb797907
#
_cell.length_a   1.000
_cell.length_b   1.000
_cell.length_c   1.000
_cell.angle_alpha   90.00
_cell.angle_beta   90.00
_cell.angle_gamma   90.00
#
_symmetry.space_group_name_H-M   'P 1'
#
loop_
_entity.id
_entity.type
_entity.pdbx_description
1 polymer ?
#
loop_
_entity_poly.entity_id
_entity_poly.type
_entity_poly.pdbx_seq_one_letter_code
_entity_poly.pdbx_strand_id
1 'polypeptide(L)'
;MERIGLIKPEYVWITTGTGRWTNRKSAEALAKRDAGINTSKLIEVLGLENNPVTVIGKDEFIERSSNSKHAYMYGNISYVQLGEAMNGEISVINTDDWSGVTYSTYSGDKKEVPYSEKNLILEYETFNKKLAPKPVTKTVRMARNDPYNEYCLVVAAMIIGEPV
;
A
#
# COMPACT_ATOMS: atom_id res chain seq x y z
N MET A 1 -7.31 15.42 0.11
CA MET A 1 -6.03 14.90 0.62
C MET A 1 -4.92 15.70 -0.01
N GLU A 2 -4.00 16.18 0.78
CA GLU A 2 -2.80 16.83 0.25
C GLU A 2 -1.96 15.83 -0.54
N ARG A 3 -1.28 16.34 -1.55
CA ARG A 3 -0.39 15.58 -2.42
C ARG A 3 0.96 16.24 -2.50
N ILE A 4 2.01 15.45 -2.47
CA ILE A 4 3.37 15.89 -2.76
C ILE A 4 3.95 15.04 -3.88
N GLY A 5 4.97 15.57 -4.56
CA GLY A 5 5.60 14.88 -5.67
C GLY A 5 6.55 13.78 -5.22
N LEU A 6 7.78 13.85 -5.68
CA LEU A 6 8.81 12.86 -5.37
C LEU A 6 9.39 13.11 -3.98
N ILE A 7 9.49 12.04 -3.17
CA ILE A 7 10.16 12.09 -1.87
C ILE A 7 11.20 11.00 -1.74
N LYS A 8 12.16 11.22 -0.83
CA LYS A 8 13.17 10.25 -0.45
C LYS A 8 12.81 9.67 0.92
N PRO A 9 12.31 8.43 0.98
CA PRO A 9 11.96 7.82 2.25
C PRO A 9 13.21 7.38 3.01
N GLU A 10 13.17 7.44 4.33
CA GLU A 10 14.19 6.88 5.21
C GLU A 10 13.80 5.48 5.67
N TYR A 11 12.62 5.35 6.23
CA TYR A 11 12.05 4.07 6.63
C TYR A 11 10.59 3.98 6.18
N VAL A 12 10.16 2.77 5.90
CA VAL A 12 8.82 2.53 5.36
C VAL A 12 8.20 1.29 5.99
N TRP A 13 6.88 1.24 5.92
CA TRP A 13 6.09 0.09 6.33
C TRP A 13 5.01 -0.18 5.30
N ILE A 14 4.90 -1.44 4.84
CA ILE A 14 3.87 -1.83 3.88
C ILE A 14 2.67 -2.43 4.61
N THR A 15 1.47 -2.09 4.16
CA THR A 15 0.23 -2.48 4.80
C THR A 15 -0.91 -2.70 3.82
N THR A 16 -1.87 -3.48 4.25
CA THR A 16 -3.15 -3.67 3.57
C THR A 16 -4.27 -3.58 4.59
N GLY A 17 -5.46 -3.23 4.13
CA GLY A 17 -6.63 -3.16 5.01
C GLY A 17 -7.93 -3.16 4.23
N THR A 18 -9.01 -3.45 4.93
CA THR A 18 -10.37 -3.48 4.37
C THR A 18 -11.33 -2.74 5.29
N GLY A 19 -12.33 -2.13 4.69
CA GLY A 19 -13.40 -1.45 5.42
C GLY A 19 -14.74 -1.61 4.73
N ARG A 20 -15.79 -1.74 5.54
CA ARG A 20 -17.16 -1.96 5.07
C ARG A 20 -18.14 -1.14 5.89
N TRP A 21 -18.97 -0.37 5.20
CA TRP A 21 -20.04 0.41 5.85
C TRP A 21 -21.10 0.84 4.83
N THR A 22 -22.22 1.35 5.33
CA THR A 22 -23.30 1.88 4.47
C THR A 22 -22.97 3.23 3.85
N ASN A 23 -21.94 3.90 4.35
CA ASN A 23 -21.46 5.20 3.88
C ASN A 23 -20.01 5.05 3.40
N ARG A 24 -19.70 5.59 2.21
CA ARG A 24 -18.37 5.45 1.62
C ARG A 24 -17.26 6.05 2.49
N LYS A 25 -17.50 7.23 3.05
CA LYS A 25 -16.52 7.92 3.88
C LYS A 25 -16.19 7.12 5.14
N SER A 26 -17.19 6.50 5.75
CA SER A 26 -16.99 5.65 6.92
C SER A 26 -16.31 4.34 6.57
N ALA A 27 -16.65 3.74 5.42
CA ALA A 27 -15.96 2.54 4.94
C ALA A 27 -14.48 2.82 4.67
N GLU A 28 -14.15 3.96 4.08
CA GLU A 28 -12.77 4.40 3.87
C GLU A 28 -12.02 4.60 5.19
N ALA A 29 -12.64 5.24 6.17
CA ALA A 29 -12.05 5.41 7.50
C ALA A 29 -11.75 4.08 8.18
N LEU A 30 -12.68 3.12 8.07
CA LEU A 30 -12.49 1.76 8.60
C LEU A 30 -11.36 1.01 7.88
N ALA A 31 -11.27 1.12 6.56
CA ALA A 31 -10.20 0.50 5.78
C ALA A 31 -8.82 1.05 6.16
N LYS A 32 -8.71 2.36 6.32
CA LYS A 32 -7.47 3.01 6.79
C LYS A 32 -7.11 2.56 8.19
N ARG A 33 -8.09 2.51 9.09
CA ARG A 33 -7.89 2.04 10.45
C ARG A 33 -7.44 0.58 10.49
N ASP A 34 -8.05 -0.29 9.69
CA ASP A 34 -7.66 -1.70 9.57
C ASP A 34 -6.23 -1.84 9.04
N ALA A 35 -5.85 -0.98 8.10
CA ALA A 35 -4.47 -0.89 7.61
C ALA A 35 -3.49 -0.27 8.62
N GLY A 36 -3.96 0.19 9.76
CA GLY A 36 -3.14 0.81 10.79
C GLY A 36 -2.71 2.25 10.47
N ILE A 37 -3.40 2.90 9.56
CA ILE A 37 -3.12 4.28 9.17
C ILE A 37 -3.91 5.23 10.07
N ASN A 38 -3.19 6.00 10.87
CA ASN A 38 -3.81 7.06 11.66
C ASN A 38 -3.96 8.31 10.78
N THR A 39 -5.20 8.71 10.54
CA THR A 39 -5.57 9.57 9.41
C THR A 39 -5.70 11.05 9.71
N SER A 40 -5.26 11.53 10.84
CA SER A 40 -5.42 12.96 11.15
C SER A 40 -4.78 13.88 10.11
N LYS A 41 -3.67 13.45 9.49
CA LYS A 41 -3.03 14.18 8.38
C LYS A 41 -2.29 13.21 7.46
N LEU A 42 -3.01 12.70 6.46
CA LEU A 42 -2.45 11.82 5.46
C LEU A 42 -2.08 12.62 4.20
N ILE A 43 -0.84 12.48 3.77
CA ILE A 43 -0.33 13.12 2.56
C ILE A 43 -0.04 12.04 1.52
N GLU A 44 -0.67 12.15 0.36
CA GLU A 44 -0.43 11.24 -0.74
C GLU A 44 0.88 11.59 -1.45
N VAL A 45 1.75 10.59 -1.61
CA VAL A 45 3.02 10.70 -2.33
C VAL A 45 2.84 10.18 -3.73
N LEU A 46 3.23 10.96 -4.73
CA LEU A 46 3.06 10.60 -6.13
C LEU A 46 4.22 9.78 -6.68
N GLY A 47 5.37 9.82 -6.04
CA GLY A 47 6.52 9.03 -6.44
C GLY A 47 7.60 8.98 -5.36
N LEU A 48 8.50 8.00 -5.50
CA LEU A 48 9.60 7.79 -4.57
C LEU A 48 10.92 7.91 -5.33
N GLU A 49 11.91 8.54 -4.71
CA GLU A 49 13.27 8.46 -5.22
C GLU A 49 13.76 7.02 -5.11
N ASN A 50 14.43 6.54 -6.16
CA ASN A 50 14.91 5.17 -6.23
C ASN A 50 16.21 5.00 -5.44
N ASN A 51 16.10 5.05 -4.12
CA ASN A 51 17.20 4.80 -3.19
C ASN A 51 16.82 3.66 -2.26
N PRO A 52 17.80 2.90 -1.75
CA PRO A 52 17.51 1.90 -0.74
C PRO A 52 16.78 2.50 0.46
N VAL A 53 15.76 1.80 0.92
CA VAL A 53 14.95 2.21 2.07
C VAL A 53 15.02 1.12 3.15
N THR A 54 14.81 1.51 4.39
CA THR A 54 14.68 0.54 5.47
C THR A 54 13.22 0.14 5.61
N VAL A 55 12.90 -1.12 5.32
CA VAL A 55 11.56 -1.68 5.50
C VAL A 55 11.44 -2.23 6.91
N ILE A 56 10.53 -1.70 7.69
CA ILE A 56 10.33 -2.07 9.10
C ILE A 56 8.91 -2.56 9.34
N GLY A 57 8.68 -3.19 10.48
CA GLY A 57 7.36 -3.62 10.91
C GLY A 57 6.53 -2.48 11.48
N LYS A 58 5.24 -2.75 11.69
CA LYS A 58 4.26 -1.79 12.20
C LYS A 58 4.67 -1.17 13.53
N ASP A 59 5.06 -1.99 14.49
CA ASP A 59 5.36 -1.51 15.85
C ASP A 59 6.59 -0.61 15.88
N GLU A 60 7.64 -0.98 15.17
CA GLU A 60 8.84 -0.15 15.02
C GLU A 60 8.52 1.15 14.28
N PHE A 61 7.67 1.09 13.25
CA PHE A 61 7.24 2.29 12.52
C PHE A 61 6.50 3.26 13.44
N ILE A 62 5.55 2.76 14.23
CA ILE A 62 4.79 3.58 15.18
C ILE A 62 5.73 4.22 16.19
N GLU A 63 6.68 3.48 16.73
CA GLU A 63 7.66 3.99 17.70
C GLU A 63 8.51 5.12 17.10
N ARG A 64 9.09 4.90 15.90
CA ARG A 64 9.91 5.90 15.21
C ARG A 64 9.13 7.15 14.79
N SER A 65 7.84 7.01 14.45
CA SER A 65 6.99 8.10 13.96
C SER A 65 6.13 8.75 15.04
N SER A 66 6.34 8.43 16.31
CA SER A 66 5.51 8.93 17.42
C SER A 66 5.43 10.46 17.52
N ASN A 67 6.46 11.16 17.06
CA ASN A 67 6.51 12.63 17.03
C ASN A 67 6.14 13.24 15.67
N SER A 68 5.82 12.42 14.69
CA SER A 68 5.48 12.89 13.34
C SER A 68 4.08 13.47 13.31
N LYS A 69 3.93 14.62 12.64
CA LYS A 69 2.65 15.31 12.49
C LYS A 69 1.85 14.83 11.29
N HIS A 70 2.52 14.16 10.35
CA HIS A 70 1.95 13.74 9.08
C HIS A 70 2.28 12.26 8.81
N ALA A 71 1.37 11.59 8.13
CA ALA A 71 1.63 10.29 7.53
C ALA A 71 1.69 10.45 6.01
N TYR A 72 2.69 9.87 5.41
CA TYR A 72 2.88 9.90 3.95
C TYR A 72 2.52 8.53 3.40
N MET A 73 1.72 8.51 2.34
CA MET A 73 1.22 7.27 1.75
C MET A 73 1.55 7.20 0.26
N TYR A 74 2.19 6.12 -0.14
CA TYR A 74 2.33 5.71 -1.53
C TYR A 74 1.54 4.43 -1.75
N GLY A 75 0.43 4.49 -2.45
CA GLY A 75 -0.44 3.35 -2.61
C GLY A 75 -1.82 3.72 -3.13
N ASN A 76 -2.75 2.79 -3.00
CA ASN A 76 -4.08 2.95 -3.53
C ASN A 76 -5.16 2.54 -2.52
N ILE A 77 -6.28 3.24 -2.60
CA ILE A 77 -7.51 2.94 -1.89
C ILE A 77 -8.59 2.77 -2.96
N SER A 78 -9.14 1.57 -3.05
CA SER A 78 -10.17 1.26 -4.06
C SER A 78 -11.38 0.63 -3.42
N TYR A 79 -12.56 0.87 -3.99
CA TYR A 79 -13.79 0.27 -3.53
C TYR A 79 -14.24 -0.88 -4.44
N VAL A 80 -14.96 -1.82 -3.84
CA VAL A 80 -15.51 -2.97 -4.54
C VAL A 80 -16.74 -2.54 -5.35
N GLN A 81 -16.78 -2.95 -6.60
CA GLN A 81 -17.94 -2.76 -7.46
C GLN A 81 -19.01 -3.81 -7.18
N LEU A 82 -20.20 -3.56 -7.70
CA LEU A 82 -21.37 -4.42 -7.52
C LEU A 82 -21.09 -5.86 -7.97
N GLY A 83 -21.34 -6.81 -7.07
CA GLY A 83 -21.24 -8.24 -7.36
C GLY A 83 -19.84 -8.81 -7.47
N GLU A 84 -18.81 -8.02 -7.26
CA GLU A 84 -17.41 -8.45 -7.40
C GLU A 84 -16.65 -8.42 -6.08
N ALA A 85 -15.58 -9.21 -6.02
CA ALA A 85 -14.58 -9.09 -4.97
C ALA A 85 -13.48 -8.13 -5.40
N MET A 86 -12.86 -7.43 -4.46
CA MET A 86 -11.73 -6.55 -4.70
C MET A 86 -10.48 -7.12 -4.03
N ASN A 87 -9.38 -7.10 -4.77
CA ASN A 87 -8.07 -7.51 -4.28
C ASN A 87 -7.16 -6.29 -4.19
N GLY A 88 -6.37 -6.23 -3.14
CA GLY A 88 -5.31 -5.25 -2.99
C GLY A 88 -3.99 -5.94 -2.73
N GLU A 89 -2.92 -5.44 -3.31
CA GLU A 89 -1.57 -6.01 -3.18
C GLU A 89 -0.54 -4.90 -3.17
N ILE A 90 0.52 -5.13 -2.38
CA ILE A 90 1.70 -4.28 -2.40
C ILE A 90 2.95 -5.14 -2.25
N SER A 91 3.95 -4.87 -3.07
CA SER A 91 5.21 -5.61 -3.07
C SER A 91 6.39 -4.66 -3.01
N VAL A 92 7.42 -5.07 -2.28
CA VAL A 92 8.68 -4.33 -2.13
C VAL A 92 9.85 -5.26 -2.40
N ILE A 93 10.82 -4.78 -3.18
CA ILE A 93 12.16 -5.32 -3.23
C ILE A 93 13.10 -4.25 -2.70
N ASN A 94 13.94 -4.63 -1.75
CA ASN A 94 14.90 -3.72 -1.15
C ASN A 94 16.27 -4.42 -1.04
N THR A 95 17.24 -3.92 -1.78
CA THR A 95 18.62 -4.39 -1.76
C THR A 95 19.56 -3.25 -1.36
N ASP A 96 20.84 -3.53 -1.22
CA ASP A 96 21.82 -2.53 -0.78
C ASP A 96 21.92 -1.33 -1.74
N ASP A 97 21.64 -1.54 -3.01
CA ASP A 97 21.82 -0.54 -4.07
C ASP A 97 20.55 -0.20 -4.84
N TRP A 98 19.42 -0.85 -4.55
CA TRP A 98 18.18 -0.62 -5.25
C TRP A 98 16.97 -0.93 -4.38
N SER A 99 15.95 -0.12 -4.49
CA SER A 99 14.64 -0.44 -3.92
C SER A 99 13.53 -0.05 -4.89
N GLY A 100 12.46 -0.79 -4.84
CA GLY A 100 11.27 -0.53 -5.62
C GLY A 100 10.03 -1.02 -4.91
N VAL A 101 8.92 -0.44 -5.26
CA VAL A 101 7.61 -0.78 -4.73
C VAL A 101 6.58 -0.71 -5.84
N THR A 102 5.71 -1.70 -5.88
CA THR A 102 4.54 -1.69 -6.74
C THR A 102 3.31 -2.03 -5.93
N TYR A 103 2.18 -1.48 -6.31
CA TYR A 103 0.89 -1.82 -5.72
C TYR A 103 -0.14 -2.00 -6.82
N SER A 104 -1.15 -2.79 -6.54
CA SER A 104 -2.23 -3.06 -7.47
C SER A 104 -3.54 -3.29 -6.72
N THR A 105 -4.63 -2.81 -7.30
CA THR A 105 -5.98 -3.17 -6.88
C THR A 105 -6.74 -3.64 -8.10
N TYR A 106 -7.44 -4.76 -7.99
CA TYR A 106 -8.20 -5.32 -9.09
C TYR A 106 -9.42 -6.09 -8.59
N SER A 107 -10.46 -6.15 -9.42
CA SER A 107 -11.66 -6.93 -9.14
C SER A 107 -11.55 -8.34 -9.68
N GLY A 108 -12.36 -9.25 -9.13
CA GLY A 108 -12.46 -10.63 -9.59
C GLY A 108 -11.69 -11.63 -8.74
N ASP A 109 -11.26 -12.72 -9.35
CA ASP A 109 -10.58 -13.80 -8.67
C ASP A 109 -9.14 -13.43 -8.31
N LYS A 110 -8.71 -13.91 -7.14
CA LYS A 110 -7.33 -13.74 -6.71
C LYS A 110 -6.38 -14.45 -7.66
N LYS A 111 -5.31 -13.76 -8.06
CA LYS A 111 -4.26 -14.35 -8.87
C LYS A 111 -3.31 -15.19 -8.02
N GLU A 112 -2.83 -16.30 -8.58
CA GLU A 112 -1.86 -17.18 -7.94
C GLU A 112 -0.56 -16.43 -7.62
N VAL A 113 -0.06 -15.67 -8.62
CA VAL A 113 1.05 -14.73 -8.43
C VAL A 113 0.50 -13.32 -8.43
N PRO A 114 0.69 -12.53 -7.36
CA PRO A 114 0.23 -11.16 -7.31
C PRO A 114 0.77 -10.31 -8.46
N TYR A 115 -0.06 -9.46 -9.03
CA TYR A 115 0.35 -8.53 -10.09
C TYR A 115 1.47 -7.58 -9.64
N SER A 116 1.37 -7.08 -8.42
CA SER A 116 2.39 -6.21 -7.84
C SER A 116 3.74 -6.90 -7.78
N GLU A 117 3.78 -8.17 -7.37
CA GLU A 117 4.99 -8.98 -7.30
C GLU A 117 5.58 -9.22 -8.67
N LYS A 118 4.75 -9.63 -9.63
CA LYS A 118 5.17 -9.89 -11.01
C LYS A 118 5.75 -8.64 -11.68
N ASN A 119 5.09 -7.51 -11.53
CA ASN A 119 5.54 -6.26 -12.12
C ASN A 119 6.84 -5.76 -11.48
N LEU A 120 6.99 -5.93 -10.19
CA LEU A 120 8.19 -5.51 -9.48
C LEU A 120 9.41 -6.36 -9.84
N ILE A 121 9.22 -7.67 -9.98
CA ILE A 121 10.27 -8.59 -10.46
C ILE A 121 10.74 -8.15 -11.83
N LEU A 122 9.81 -7.89 -12.75
CA LEU A 122 10.13 -7.44 -14.10
C LEU A 122 10.91 -6.12 -14.10
N GLU A 123 10.51 -5.17 -13.29
CA GLU A 123 11.18 -3.89 -13.14
C GLU A 123 12.60 -4.07 -12.60
N TYR A 124 12.77 -4.86 -11.54
CA TYR A 124 14.08 -5.14 -10.97
C TYR A 124 15.02 -5.77 -11.99
N GLU A 125 14.57 -6.81 -12.69
CA GLU A 125 15.38 -7.55 -13.66
C GLU A 125 15.73 -6.70 -14.88
N THR A 126 14.86 -5.82 -15.28
CA THR A 126 15.12 -4.86 -16.36
C THR A 126 16.21 -3.86 -15.98
N PHE A 127 16.16 -3.29 -14.78
CA PHE A 127 17.13 -2.32 -14.32
C PHE A 127 18.48 -2.94 -13.94
N ASN A 128 18.46 -4.06 -13.26
CA ASN A 128 19.67 -4.65 -12.66
C ASN A 128 20.30 -5.74 -13.51
N LYS A 129 19.62 -6.22 -14.55
CA LYS A 129 20.10 -7.27 -15.49
C LYS A 129 20.56 -8.55 -14.77
N LYS A 130 19.88 -8.90 -13.70
CA LYS A 130 20.09 -10.11 -12.92
C LYS A 130 18.76 -10.55 -12.30
N LEU A 131 18.70 -11.80 -11.84
CA LEU A 131 17.49 -12.35 -11.22
C LEU A 131 17.10 -11.57 -9.97
N ALA A 132 15.81 -11.30 -9.82
CA ALA A 132 15.27 -10.60 -8.67
C ALA A 132 15.29 -11.49 -7.43
N PRO A 133 15.59 -10.92 -6.26
CA PRO A 133 15.25 -11.56 -5.00
C PRO A 133 13.73 -11.67 -4.86
N LYS A 134 13.25 -12.52 -3.97
CA LYS A 134 11.80 -12.64 -3.73
C LYS A 134 11.26 -11.36 -3.09
N PRO A 135 10.24 -10.72 -3.68
CA PRO A 135 9.62 -9.55 -3.07
C PRO A 135 8.94 -9.89 -1.74
N VAL A 136 8.90 -8.91 -0.86
CA VAL A 136 8.00 -8.94 0.30
C VAL A 136 6.65 -8.42 -0.18
N THR A 137 5.61 -9.25 -0.08
CA THR A 137 4.28 -8.94 -0.61
C THR A 137 3.23 -9.08 0.47
N LYS A 138 2.33 -8.09 0.55
CA LYS A 138 1.10 -8.18 1.34
C LYS A 138 -0.09 -8.13 0.41
N THR A 139 -1.09 -8.96 0.69
CA THR A 139 -2.33 -9.03 -0.09
C THR A 139 -3.54 -8.96 0.83
N VAL A 140 -4.61 -8.42 0.28
CA VAL A 140 -5.91 -8.39 0.96
C VAL A 140 -7.01 -8.64 -0.07
N ARG A 141 -8.08 -9.27 0.38
CA ARG A 141 -9.25 -9.51 -0.47
C ARG A 141 -10.51 -9.21 0.32
N MET A 142 -11.46 -8.55 -0.33
CA MET A 142 -12.77 -8.29 0.23
C MET A 142 -13.85 -8.64 -0.76
N ALA A 143 -14.76 -9.52 -0.36
CA ALA A 143 -15.98 -9.81 -1.10
C ALA A 143 -17.12 -8.94 -0.56
N ARG A 144 -18.01 -8.55 -1.43
CA ARG A 144 -19.17 -7.75 -1.12
C ARG A 144 -20.33 -8.65 -0.69
N ASN A 145 -20.90 -8.42 0.51
CA ASN A 145 -22.01 -9.22 1.02
C ASN A 145 -23.38 -8.64 0.63
N ASP A 146 -23.51 -7.30 0.67
CA ASP A 146 -24.74 -6.62 0.30
C ASP A 146 -24.42 -5.60 -0.79
N PRO A 147 -24.71 -5.93 -2.06
CA PRO A 147 -24.36 -5.08 -3.20
C PRO A 147 -25.10 -3.74 -3.25
N TYR A 148 -26.17 -3.57 -2.52
CA TYR A 148 -27.01 -2.38 -2.60
C TYR A 148 -26.80 -1.38 -1.46
N ASN A 149 -26.36 -1.87 -0.30
CA ASN A 149 -26.35 -1.08 0.94
C ASN A 149 -24.95 -0.90 1.55
N GLU A 150 -23.92 -1.51 0.97
CA GLU A 150 -22.56 -1.45 1.51
C GLU A 150 -21.57 -0.85 0.54
N TYR A 151 -20.68 -0.04 1.09
CA TYR A 151 -19.43 0.33 0.46
C TYR A 151 -18.32 -0.51 1.07
N CYS A 152 -17.54 -1.16 0.22
CA CYS A 152 -16.41 -2.00 0.61
C CYS A 152 -15.14 -1.43 -0.04
N LEU A 153 -14.13 -1.15 0.78
CA LEU A 153 -12.87 -0.58 0.32
C LEU A 153 -11.71 -1.47 0.71
N VAL A 154 -10.72 -1.52 -0.16
CA VAL A 154 -9.42 -2.13 0.12
C VAL A 154 -8.33 -1.07 0.04
N VAL A 155 -7.34 -1.19 0.90
CA VAL A 155 -6.14 -0.36 0.92
C VAL A 155 -4.94 -1.25 0.65
N ALA A 156 -4.06 -0.81 -0.24
CA ALA A 156 -2.73 -1.38 -0.43
C ALA A 156 -1.74 -0.21 -0.48
N ALA A 157 -0.91 -0.08 0.51
CA ALA A 157 -0.11 1.11 0.67
C ALA A 157 1.25 0.88 1.35
N MET A 158 2.20 1.73 0.99
CA MET A 158 3.43 1.94 1.74
C MET A 158 3.26 3.20 2.57
N ILE A 159 3.45 3.08 3.86
CA ILE A 159 3.46 4.22 4.77
C ILE A 159 4.91 4.62 5.01
N ILE A 160 5.17 5.89 4.86
CA ILE A 160 6.53 6.43 4.83
C ILE A 160 6.73 7.29 6.06
N GLY A 161 7.84 7.08 6.75
CA GLY A 161 8.28 7.95 7.82
C GLY A 161 8.54 9.36 7.28
N GLU A 162 8.57 10.34 8.18
CA GLU A 162 8.77 11.73 7.79
C GLU A 162 10.06 11.85 6.94
N PRO A 163 9.98 12.46 5.74
CA PRO A 163 11.14 12.58 4.86
C PRO A 163 12.25 13.41 5.51
N VAL A 164 13.45 13.00 5.24
CA VAL A 164 14.66 13.72 5.70
C VAL A 164 14.91 14.94 4.81
#